data_26cedde0f9fa1554b04c82285c372f30
#
_entry.id   26cedde0f9fa1554b04c82285c372f30
#
_cell.length_a   1.000
_cell.length_b   1.000
_cell.length_c   1.000
_cell.angle_alpha   90.00
_cell.angle_beta   90.00
_cell.angle_gamma   90.00
#
_symmetry.space_group_name_H-M   'P 1'
#
loop_
_entity.id
_entity.type
_entity.pdbx_description
1 polymer ?
#
loop_
_entity_poly.entity_id
_entity_poly.type
_entity_poly.pdbx_seq_one_letter_code
_entity_poly.pdbx_strand_id
1 'polypeptide(L)'
;MTEQKHLKALIRARMARTGESYTAARLHIVKAEDRPSLTPTAEFRAHDKHCMTAVFTPDDQHLISGGFGGQARIWTLDGTPAGELVGHESAVSAVRISPDGATVITAAADKTVRVWDLPTMRERAVLGRHRKQVLALDLDAPRDRVWSGGHDGRLNAYSLASGELAAAIDLGSSVTAVAVRSHDGVVAASTVGSGIAILDPDGTEITRVAKSTGVIGSVTWAADGSFLLASSPSGATVWAVEGWEPVRSLETGSGSMLPVAMSPDGSRIALGWDHHVGLWPADEAVPAATVEGLPKGVYGLSFSHDGRLVAAAAADGRVRLWAVT
;
A
#
# COMPACT_ATOMS: atom_id res chain seq x y z
N MET A 1 12.46 37.43 -16.54
CA MET A 1 11.52 38.54 -16.16
C MET A 1 10.05 38.16 -16.19
N THR A 2 9.64 37.11 -16.86
CA THR A 2 8.23 36.67 -17.01
C THR A 2 7.68 35.92 -15.79
N GLU A 3 8.44 35.04 -15.16
CA GLU A 3 8.00 34.22 -14.00
C GLU A 3 7.66 35.06 -12.77
N GLN A 4 8.50 36.01 -12.40
CA GLN A 4 8.23 36.89 -11.26
C GLN A 4 6.98 37.77 -11.43
N LYS A 5 6.65 38.16 -12.68
CA LYS A 5 5.42 38.92 -12.95
C LYS A 5 4.18 38.03 -12.80
N HIS A 6 4.28 36.77 -13.27
CA HIS A 6 3.20 35.80 -13.17
C HIS A 6 2.91 35.44 -11.70
N LEU A 7 3.92 35.12 -10.92
CA LEU A 7 3.81 34.84 -9.49
C LEU A 7 3.18 36.00 -8.72
N LYS A 8 3.61 37.23 -8.98
CA LYS A 8 2.99 38.43 -8.35
C LYS A 8 1.51 38.61 -8.71
N ALA A 9 1.12 38.26 -9.93
CA ALA A 9 -0.29 38.34 -10.37
C ALA A 9 -1.14 37.29 -9.65
N LEU A 10 -0.67 36.06 -9.51
CA LEU A 10 -1.32 34.97 -8.78
C LEU A 10 -1.51 35.33 -7.28
N ILE A 11 -0.46 35.86 -6.65
CA ILE A 11 -0.51 36.29 -5.25
C ILE A 11 -1.60 37.36 -5.06
N ARG A 12 -1.63 38.38 -5.92
CA ARG A 12 -2.64 39.45 -5.84
C ARG A 12 -4.06 38.93 -6.06
N ALA A 13 -4.26 38.03 -7.02
CA ALA A 13 -5.57 37.43 -7.29
C ALA A 13 -6.06 36.60 -6.07
N ARG A 14 -5.18 35.88 -5.40
CA ARG A 14 -5.50 35.12 -4.18
C ARG A 14 -5.84 36.06 -3.02
N MET A 15 -5.03 37.13 -2.79
CA MET A 15 -5.31 38.14 -1.77
C MET A 15 -6.69 38.77 -1.96
N ALA A 16 -7.04 39.13 -3.20
CA ALA A 16 -8.35 39.72 -3.51
C ALA A 16 -9.52 38.78 -3.23
N ARG A 17 -9.30 37.44 -3.35
CA ARG A 17 -10.35 36.45 -3.12
C ARG A 17 -10.46 36.01 -1.67
N THR A 18 -9.35 35.93 -0.92
CA THR A 18 -9.29 35.33 0.42
C THR A 18 -9.10 36.31 1.54
N GLY A 19 -8.68 37.56 1.24
CA GLY A 19 -8.35 38.58 2.24
C GLY A 19 -7.03 38.35 2.97
N GLU A 20 -6.23 37.32 2.54
CA GLU A 20 -4.95 37.01 3.14
C GLU A 20 -3.90 38.10 2.91
N SER A 21 -2.90 38.19 3.80
CA SER A 21 -1.74 39.06 3.59
C SER A 21 -0.87 38.59 2.41
N TYR A 22 -0.06 39.47 1.82
CA TYR A 22 0.85 39.18 0.73
C TYR A 22 1.79 37.98 1.08
N THR A 23 2.30 37.99 2.31
CA THR A 23 3.20 36.92 2.79
C THR A 23 2.50 35.57 2.89
N ALA A 24 1.28 35.56 3.44
CA ALA A 24 0.48 34.34 3.52
C ALA A 24 0.08 33.82 2.12
N ALA A 25 -0.45 34.71 1.27
CA ALA A 25 -0.82 34.37 -0.10
C ALA A 25 0.37 33.89 -0.93
N ARG A 26 1.57 34.50 -0.76
CA ARG A 26 2.82 34.06 -1.41
C ARG A 26 3.23 32.68 -0.93
N LEU A 27 3.20 32.43 0.39
CA LEU A 27 3.55 31.13 0.96
C LEU A 27 2.65 30.01 0.40
N HIS A 28 1.36 30.28 0.30
CA HIS A 28 0.40 29.34 -0.28
C HIS A 28 0.61 29.08 -1.77
N ILE A 29 0.96 30.13 -2.55
CA ILE A 29 1.17 29.97 -4.00
C ILE A 29 2.50 29.26 -4.27
N VAL A 30 3.57 29.63 -3.56
CA VAL A 30 4.88 28.95 -3.69
C VAL A 30 4.76 27.49 -3.26
N LYS A 31 4.07 27.18 -2.14
CA LYS A 31 3.75 25.80 -1.78
C LYS A 31 2.89 25.08 -2.82
N ALA A 32 2.04 25.79 -3.56
CA ALA A 32 1.20 25.20 -4.60
C ALA A 32 1.99 24.91 -5.89
N GLU A 33 3.02 25.69 -6.20
CA GLU A 33 3.93 25.43 -7.33
C GLU A 33 4.89 24.27 -7.06
N ASP A 34 5.23 24.03 -5.78
CA ASP A 34 6.05 22.86 -5.32
C ASP A 34 5.19 21.65 -4.93
N ARG A 35 3.88 21.68 -5.14
CA ARG A 35 3.03 20.54 -4.80
C ARG A 35 3.31 19.35 -5.69
N PRO A 36 3.46 18.15 -5.12
CA PRO A 36 3.66 16.95 -5.90
C PRO A 36 2.49 16.72 -6.85
N SER A 37 2.78 16.26 -8.05
CA SER A 37 1.80 15.94 -9.09
C SER A 37 1.86 14.46 -9.49
N LEU A 38 0.79 13.98 -10.16
CA LEU A 38 0.70 12.64 -10.72
C LEU A 38 0.60 12.75 -12.25
N THR A 39 1.68 12.42 -12.95
CA THR A 39 1.73 12.42 -14.41
C THR A 39 1.66 10.97 -14.93
N PRO A 40 0.66 10.59 -15.76
CA PRO A 40 0.55 9.24 -16.30
C PRO A 40 1.80 8.86 -17.11
N THR A 41 2.34 7.66 -16.86
CA THR A 41 3.51 7.13 -17.58
C THR A 41 3.21 5.86 -18.34
N ALA A 42 2.38 4.96 -17.78
CA ALA A 42 1.99 3.73 -18.43
C ALA A 42 0.61 3.25 -17.95
N GLU A 43 -0.07 2.50 -18.83
CA GLU A 43 -1.27 1.74 -18.51
C GLU A 43 -1.28 0.46 -19.35
N PHE A 44 -1.45 -0.69 -18.69
CA PHE A 44 -1.51 -1.98 -19.38
C PHE A 44 -2.45 -2.97 -18.69
N ARG A 45 -2.93 -3.95 -19.43
CA ARG A 45 -3.76 -5.02 -18.90
C ARG A 45 -2.88 -6.10 -18.27
N ALA A 46 -2.88 -6.18 -16.96
CA ALA A 46 -2.11 -7.16 -16.21
C ALA A 46 -2.87 -8.49 -16.04
N HIS A 47 -4.19 -8.44 -15.84
CA HIS A 47 -5.03 -9.62 -15.64
C HIS A 47 -6.34 -9.50 -16.42
N ASP A 48 -6.96 -10.64 -16.76
CA ASP A 48 -8.21 -10.66 -17.53
C ASP A 48 -9.41 -10.12 -16.74
N LYS A 49 -9.35 -10.25 -15.42
CA LYS A 49 -10.36 -9.74 -14.49
C LYS A 49 -9.72 -8.71 -13.57
N HIS A 50 -9.84 -8.90 -12.26
CA HIS A 50 -9.30 -7.96 -11.26
C HIS A 50 -7.79 -8.12 -11.09
N CYS A 51 -7.08 -7.01 -11.07
CA CYS A 51 -5.72 -6.89 -10.52
C CYS A 51 -5.85 -6.46 -9.06
N MET A 52 -5.36 -7.29 -8.14
CA MET A 52 -5.54 -7.08 -6.70
C MET A 52 -4.37 -6.31 -6.08
N THR A 53 -3.19 -6.51 -6.61
CA THR A 53 -1.95 -5.90 -6.11
C THR A 53 -0.96 -5.70 -7.25
N ALA A 54 -0.12 -4.69 -7.14
CA ALA A 54 1.06 -4.49 -7.96
C ALA A 54 2.15 -3.88 -7.10
N VAL A 55 3.34 -4.46 -7.12
CA VAL A 55 4.49 -4.03 -6.32
C VAL A 55 5.73 -3.91 -7.19
N PHE A 56 6.56 -2.91 -6.93
CA PHE A 56 7.84 -2.74 -7.62
C PHE A 56 8.87 -3.74 -7.10
N THR A 57 9.77 -4.18 -8.00
CA THR A 57 11.01 -4.86 -7.58
C THR A 57 11.95 -3.85 -6.90
N PRO A 58 12.86 -4.30 -6.00
CA PRO A 58 13.74 -3.39 -5.26
C PRO A 58 14.66 -2.53 -6.13
N ASP A 59 14.92 -2.93 -7.38
CA ASP A 59 15.68 -2.17 -8.38
C ASP A 59 14.82 -1.20 -9.19
N ASP A 60 13.51 -1.15 -8.93
CA ASP A 60 12.50 -0.36 -9.66
C ASP A 60 12.47 -0.59 -11.18
N GLN A 61 12.98 -1.74 -11.67
CA GLN A 61 12.96 -2.05 -13.10
C GLN A 61 11.73 -2.81 -13.53
N HIS A 62 11.06 -3.51 -12.59
CA HIS A 62 9.90 -4.34 -12.88
C HIS A 62 8.77 -4.13 -11.87
N LEU A 63 7.59 -4.57 -12.25
CA LEU A 63 6.42 -4.71 -11.40
C LEU A 63 6.01 -6.18 -11.33
N ILE A 64 5.59 -6.62 -10.14
CA ILE A 64 4.93 -7.92 -9.98
C ILE A 64 3.49 -7.66 -9.58
N SER A 65 2.56 -8.15 -10.40
CA SER A 65 1.12 -8.03 -10.17
C SER A 65 0.51 -9.35 -9.76
N GLY A 66 -0.45 -9.30 -8.83
CA GLY A 66 -1.30 -10.41 -8.44
C GLY A 66 -2.77 -10.11 -8.77
N GLY A 67 -3.51 -11.13 -9.16
CA GLY A 67 -4.92 -10.95 -9.52
C GLY A 67 -5.66 -12.26 -9.74
N PHE A 68 -6.83 -12.15 -10.37
CA PHE A 68 -7.64 -13.32 -10.73
C PHE A 68 -6.94 -14.14 -11.81
N GLY A 69 -6.95 -15.46 -11.68
CA GLY A 69 -6.31 -16.39 -12.60
C GLY A 69 -5.22 -17.25 -11.97
N GLY A 70 -4.80 -16.94 -10.73
CA GLY A 70 -3.84 -17.76 -9.98
C GLY A 70 -2.37 -17.52 -10.35
N GLN A 71 -2.07 -16.61 -11.30
CA GLN A 71 -0.69 -16.24 -11.62
C GLN A 71 -0.33 -14.90 -10.97
N ALA A 72 0.90 -14.77 -10.47
CA ALA A 72 1.55 -13.50 -10.33
C ALA A 72 2.39 -13.23 -11.58
N ARG A 73 2.27 -12.04 -12.17
CA ARG A 73 2.89 -11.70 -13.44
C ARG A 73 3.92 -10.60 -13.28
N ILE A 74 5.03 -10.74 -14.00
CA ILE A 74 6.16 -9.80 -13.96
C ILE A 74 6.11 -8.96 -15.22
N TRP A 75 6.29 -7.65 -15.07
CA TRP A 75 6.17 -6.65 -16.12
C TRP A 75 7.35 -5.68 -16.08
N THR A 76 7.82 -5.25 -17.23
CA THR A 76 8.60 -4.02 -17.30
C THR A 76 7.70 -2.81 -17.07
N LEU A 77 8.26 -1.64 -16.78
CA LEU A 77 7.47 -0.45 -16.44
C LEU A 77 6.62 0.08 -17.61
N ASP A 78 6.94 -0.28 -18.85
CA ASP A 78 6.13 0.03 -20.03
C ASP A 78 4.98 -0.97 -20.28
N GLY A 79 4.88 -2.01 -19.45
CA GLY A 79 3.84 -3.04 -19.52
C GLY A 79 4.17 -4.22 -20.43
N THR A 80 5.44 -4.37 -20.84
CA THR A 80 5.88 -5.57 -21.55
C THR A 80 5.96 -6.75 -20.57
N PRO A 81 5.38 -7.93 -20.91
CA PRO A 81 5.49 -9.12 -20.08
C PRO A 81 6.95 -9.58 -19.93
N ALA A 82 7.42 -9.79 -18.70
CA ALA A 82 8.77 -10.25 -18.39
C ALA A 82 8.78 -11.65 -17.76
N GLY A 83 7.63 -12.18 -17.33
CA GLY A 83 7.51 -13.52 -16.78
C GLY A 83 6.24 -13.74 -15.96
N GLU A 84 6.10 -14.97 -15.44
CA GLU A 84 4.96 -15.30 -14.57
C GLU A 84 5.34 -16.38 -13.54
N LEU A 85 4.70 -16.30 -12.36
CA LEU A 85 4.81 -17.27 -11.28
C LEU A 85 3.50 -18.07 -11.26
N VAL A 86 3.59 -19.33 -11.72
CA VAL A 86 2.43 -20.21 -11.92
C VAL A 86 2.39 -21.30 -10.87
N GLY A 87 1.26 -21.44 -10.17
CA GLY A 87 1.09 -22.51 -9.18
C GLY A 87 -0.11 -22.28 -8.25
N HIS A 88 -0.53 -21.04 -7.97
CA HIS A 88 -1.76 -20.82 -7.23
C HIS A 88 -3.00 -21.24 -8.05
N GLU A 89 -3.98 -21.81 -7.35
CA GLU A 89 -5.23 -22.31 -7.94
C GLU A 89 -6.36 -21.26 -7.93
N SER A 90 -6.12 -20.09 -7.31
CA SER A 90 -7.08 -19.02 -7.21
C SER A 90 -6.40 -17.66 -7.12
N ALA A 91 -7.20 -16.58 -7.07
CA ALA A 91 -6.71 -15.19 -7.10
C ALA A 91 -5.55 -14.94 -6.13
N VAL A 92 -4.47 -14.36 -6.65
CA VAL A 92 -3.33 -13.87 -5.86
C VAL A 92 -3.74 -12.52 -5.26
N SER A 93 -3.88 -12.49 -3.93
CA SER A 93 -4.38 -11.32 -3.18
C SER A 93 -3.26 -10.38 -2.73
N ALA A 94 -2.07 -10.91 -2.46
CA ALA A 94 -0.92 -10.13 -2.01
C ALA A 94 0.39 -10.68 -2.54
N VAL A 95 1.33 -9.78 -2.78
CA VAL A 95 2.70 -10.06 -3.23
C VAL A 95 3.66 -9.26 -2.36
N ARG A 96 4.78 -9.87 -1.97
CA ARG A 96 5.94 -9.23 -1.35
C ARG A 96 7.22 -9.73 -2.01
N ILE A 97 8.24 -8.89 -1.99
CA ILE A 97 9.55 -9.19 -2.56
C ILE A 97 10.59 -8.97 -1.47
N SER A 98 11.56 -9.87 -1.38
CA SER A 98 12.68 -9.69 -0.44
C SER A 98 13.54 -8.49 -0.83
N PRO A 99 14.20 -7.81 0.12
CA PRO A 99 15.00 -6.61 -0.15
C PRO A 99 16.14 -6.83 -1.15
N ASP A 100 16.65 -8.06 -1.27
CA ASP A 100 17.67 -8.45 -2.26
C ASP A 100 17.09 -8.70 -3.67
N GLY A 101 15.76 -8.66 -3.82
CA GLY A 101 15.08 -8.92 -5.08
C GLY A 101 15.07 -10.38 -5.53
N ALA A 102 15.60 -11.30 -4.72
CA ALA A 102 15.76 -12.71 -5.13
C ALA A 102 14.53 -13.58 -4.85
N THR A 103 13.73 -13.22 -3.86
CA THR A 103 12.59 -14.02 -3.40
C THR A 103 11.29 -13.26 -3.52
N VAL A 104 10.28 -13.89 -4.10
CA VAL A 104 8.88 -13.39 -4.11
C VAL A 104 8.05 -14.28 -3.19
N ILE A 105 7.20 -13.65 -2.39
CA ILE A 105 6.22 -14.32 -1.56
C ILE A 105 4.83 -13.90 -2.02
N THR A 106 3.93 -14.87 -2.20
CA THR A 106 2.56 -14.64 -2.63
C THR A 106 1.56 -15.28 -1.69
N ALA A 107 0.45 -14.62 -1.49
CA ALA A 107 -0.70 -15.15 -0.78
C ALA A 107 -1.92 -15.15 -1.70
N ALA A 108 -2.78 -16.17 -1.57
CA ALA A 108 -3.90 -16.30 -2.48
C ALA A 108 -5.19 -16.81 -1.85
N ALA A 109 -6.27 -16.68 -2.62
CA ALA A 109 -7.58 -17.19 -2.27
C ALA A 109 -7.65 -18.73 -2.25
N ASP A 110 -6.65 -19.45 -2.76
CA ASP A 110 -6.47 -20.89 -2.61
C ASP A 110 -6.03 -21.32 -1.21
N LYS A 111 -5.92 -20.35 -0.29
CA LYS A 111 -5.57 -20.50 1.14
C LYS A 111 -4.09 -20.75 1.39
N THR A 112 -3.23 -20.63 0.39
CA THR A 112 -1.79 -20.91 0.51
C THR A 112 -0.96 -19.62 0.49
N VAL A 113 0.21 -19.70 1.14
CA VAL A 113 1.32 -18.75 1.02
C VAL A 113 2.46 -19.48 0.34
N ARG A 114 2.95 -18.95 -0.77
CA ARG A 114 4.01 -19.57 -1.59
C ARG A 114 5.22 -18.67 -1.70
N VAL A 115 6.37 -19.30 -1.84
CA VAL A 115 7.68 -18.68 -2.02
C VAL A 115 8.25 -19.07 -3.37
N TRP A 116 8.77 -18.09 -4.09
CA TRP A 116 9.31 -18.23 -5.43
C TRP A 116 10.73 -17.69 -5.48
N ASP A 117 11.55 -18.36 -6.24
CA ASP A 117 12.85 -17.84 -6.67
C ASP A 117 12.62 -16.96 -7.90
N LEU A 118 12.83 -15.64 -7.77
CA LEU A 118 12.52 -14.69 -8.85
C LEU A 118 13.40 -14.87 -10.08
N PRO A 119 14.74 -15.06 -9.96
CA PRO A 119 15.60 -15.28 -11.12
C PRO A 119 15.20 -16.47 -11.97
N THR A 120 14.74 -17.57 -11.40
CA THR A 120 14.34 -18.78 -12.12
C THR A 120 12.83 -18.89 -12.34
N MET A 121 12.03 -18.00 -11.69
CA MET A 121 10.56 -18.01 -11.69
C MET A 121 9.93 -19.33 -11.19
N ARG A 122 10.65 -20.08 -10.38
CA ARG A 122 10.21 -21.39 -9.87
C ARG A 122 9.69 -21.29 -8.45
N GLU A 123 8.65 -22.07 -8.17
CA GLU A 123 8.19 -22.27 -6.79
C GLU A 123 9.31 -22.96 -5.98
N ARG A 124 9.65 -22.36 -4.85
CA ARG A 124 10.62 -22.88 -3.89
C ARG A 124 9.95 -23.64 -2.77
N ALA A 125 8.81 -23.13 -2.26
CA ALA A 125 8.09 -23.72 -1.15
C ALA A 125 6.64 -23.24 -1.06
N VAL A 126 5.79 -24.03 -0.41
CA VAL A 126 4.50 -23.62 0.16
C VAL A 126 4.71 -23.53 1.67
N LEU A 127 4.69 -22.32 2.23
CA LEU A 127 4.96 -22.09 3.66
C LEU A 127 3.85 -22.65 4.55
N GLY A 128 2.59 -22.47 4.14
CA GLY A 128 1.49 -22.94 4.94
C GLY A 128 0.13 -22.72 4.28
N ARG A 129 -0.87 -23.19 5.00
CA ARG A 129 -2.27 -23.14 4.54
C ARG A 129 -3.18 -22.59 5.63
N HIS A 130 -3.90 -21.51 5.31
CA HIS A 130 -5.03 -21.01 6.08
C HIS A 130 -6.28 -21.90 5.89
N ARG A 131 -7.24 -21.80 6.81
CA ARG A 131 -8.54 -22.49 6.67
C ARG A 131 -9.44 -21.85 5.61
N LYS A 132 -9.25 -20.52 5.38
CA LYS A 132 -9.95 -19.71 4.37
C LYS A 132 -8.95 -18.93 3.55
N GLN A 133 -9.42 -18.07 2.66
CA GLN A 133 -8.60 -17.22 1.79
C GLN A 133 -7.58 -16.40 2.60
N VAL A 134 -6.36 -16.32 2.08
CA VAL A 134 -5.35 -15.39 2.60
C VAL A 134 -5.54 -14.05 1.91
N LEU A 135 -5.64 -12.99 2.71
CA LEU A 135 -5.92 -11.63 2.21
C LEU A 135 -4.69 -10.73 2.27
N ALA A 136 -3.90 -10.89 3.29
CA ALA A 136 -2.82 -10.00 3.65
C ALA A 136 -1.51 -10.75 3.83
N LEU A 137 -0.43 -10.08 3.48
CA LEU A 137 0.92 -10.63 3.54
C LEU A 137 1.88 -9.48 3.86
N ASP A 138 2.86 -9.74 4.75
CA ASP A 138 4.03 -8.87 4.86
C ASP A 138 5.29 -9.65 5.26
N LEU A 139 6.46 -9.04 5.01
CA LEU A 139 7.76 -9.65 5.18
C LEU A 139 8.61 -8.90 6.20
N ASP A 140 9.02 -9.59 7.25
CA ASP A 140 10.09 -9.17 8.16
C ASP A 140 11.38 -9.90 7.77
N ALA A 141 12.05 -9.41 6.75
CA ALA A 141 13.25 -10.03 6.24
C ALA A 141 14.39 -10.11 7.28
N PRO A 142 14.66 -9.07 8.11
CA PRO A 142 15.70 -9.16 9.15
C PRO A 142 15.46 -10.26 10.19
N ARG A 143 14.19 -10.64 10.44
CA ARG A 143 13.84 -11.68 11.44
C ARG A 143 13.44 -12.99 10.80
N ASP A 144 13.63 -13.15 9.49
CA ASP A 144 13.24 -14.33 8.74
C ASP A 144 11.76 -14.70 8.97
N ARG A 145 10.85 -13.72 8.90
CA ARG A 145 9.43 -13.92 9.14
C ARG A 145 8.58 -13.48 7.96
N VAL A 146 7.66 -14.35 7.57
CA VAL A 146 6.56 -14.04 6.65
C VAL A 146 5.27 -14.05 7.45
N TRP A 147 4.60 -12.90 7.52
CA TRP A 147 3.32 -12.74 8.21
C TRP A 147 2.18 -12.81 7.19
N SER A 148 1.16 -13.62 7.46
CA SER A 148 -0.01 -13.75 6.61
C SER A 148 -1.30 -13.68 7.41
N GLY A 149 -2.26 -12.91 6.90
CA GLY A 149 -3.59 -12.74 7.48
C GLY A 149 -4.69 -13.30 6.58
N GLY A 150 -5.67 -13.96 7.16
CA GLY A 150 -6.73 -14.62 6.39
C GLY A 150 -8.16 -14.33 6.86
N HIS A 151 -9.10 -14.70 6.00
CA HIS A 151 -10.55 -14.70 6.33
C HIS A 151 -10.93 -15.65 7.47
N ASP A 152 -10.02 -16.54 7.89
CA ASP A 152 -10.21 -17.44 9.03
C ASP A 152 -9.95 -16.78 10.38
N GLY A 153 -9.61 -15.49 10.40
CA GLY A 153 -9.31 -14.74 11.62
C GLY A 153 -7.91 -14.98 12.15
N ARG A 154 -7.09 -15.72 11.44
CA ARG A 154 -5.73 -16.05 11.86
C ARG A 154 -4.70 -15.12 11.25
N LEU A 155 -3.74 -14.76 12.07
CA LEU A 155 -2.47 -14.18 11.70
C LEU A 155 -1.39 -15.24 11.94
N ASN A 156 -0.76 -15.72 10.87
CA ASN A 156 0.29 -16.71 10.93
C ASN A 156 1.64 -16.09 10.61
N ALA A 157 2.69 -16.55 11.31
CA ALA A 157 4.08 -16.21 11.02
C ALA A 157 4.83 -17.49 10.62
N TYR A 158 5.56 -17.44 9.51
CA TYR A 158 6.38 -18.54 9.03
C TYR A 158 7.84 -18.09 8.95
N SER A 159 8.79 -19.00 9.21
CA SER A 159 10.18 -18.79 8.82
C SER A 159 10.30 -18.88 7.29
N LEU A 160 10.87 -17.88 6.66
CA LEU A 160 11.12 -17.89 5.21
C LEU A 160 12.17 -18.91 4.81
N ALA A 161 13.16 -19.15 5.68
CA ALA A 161 14.26 -20.09 5.44
C ALA A 161 13.84 -21.54 5.60
N SER A 162 13.16 -21.90 6.71
CA SER A 162 12.77 -23.30 6.98
C SER A 162 11.36 -23.64 6.48
N GLY A 163 10.50 -22.66 6.25
CA GLY A 163 9.09 -22.86 5.94
C GLY A 163 8.22 -23.21 7.15
N GLU A 164 8.79 -23.32 8.34
CA GLU A 164 8.07 -23.73 9.54
C GLU A 164 7.15 -22.63 10.07
N LEU A 165 6.01 -23.05 10.61
CA LEU A 165 5.08 -22.16 11.31
C LEU A 165 5.68 -21.75 12.66
N ALA A 166 6.05 -20.49 12.79
CA ALA A 166 6.64 -19.90 14.01
C ALA A 166 5.59 -19.44 15.01
N ALA A 167 4.47 -18.85 14.51
CA ALA A 167 3.35 -18.41 15.35
C ALA A 167 2.02 -18.52 14.59
N ALA A 168 0.94 -18.77 15.34
CA ALA A 168 -0.43 -18.77 14.83
C ALA A 168 -1.34 -18.09 15.86
N ILE A 169 -1.74 -16.87 15.57
CA ILE A 169 -2.51 -16.01 16.45
C ILE A 169 -3.95 -15.96 15.95
N ASP A 170 -4.90 -16.22 16.83
CA ASP A 170 -6.33 -16.06 16.54
C ASP A 170 -6.76 -14.65 16.96
N LEU A 171 -7.05 -13.80 15.98
CA LEU A 171 -7.52 -12.42 16.20
C LEU A 171 -9.05 -12.32 16.24
N GLY A 172 -9.75 -13.45 16.13
CA GLY A 172 -11.20 -13.57 16.29
C GLY A 172 -12.04 -13.11 15.11
N SER A 173 -11.47 -12.38 14.16
CA SER A 173 -12.15 -11.84 12.99
C SER A 173 -11.21 -11.76 11.79
N SER A 174 -11.77 -11.76 10.56
CA SER A 174 -11.00 -11.71 9.31
C SER A 174 -9.88 -10.67 9.37
N VAL A 175 -8.65 -11.09 9.09
CA VAL A 175 -7.47 -10.23 9.00
C VAL A 175 -7.39 -9.70 7.57
N THR A 176 -7.58 -8.40 7.39
CA THR A 176 -7.72 -7.75 6.08
C THR A 176 -6.44 -7.11 5.58
N ALA A 177 -5.57 -6.66 6.48
CA ALA A 177 -4.27 -6.13 6.13
C ALA A 177 -3.24 -6.42 7.24
N VAL A 178 -1.98 -6.55 6.84
CA VAL A 178 -0.83 -6.77 7.73
C VAL A 178 0.30 -5.85 7.26
N ALA A 179 0.97 -5.22 8.21
CA ALA A 179 2.18 -4.43 7.97
C ALA A 179 3.20 -4.66 9.09
N VAL A 180 4.45 -4.89 8.71
CA VAL A 180 5.58 -5.06 9.63
C VAL A 180 6.39 -3.77 9.69
N ARG A 181 6.70 -3.31 10.88
CA ARG A 181 7.60 -2.18 11.11
C ARG A 181 9.05 -2.66 11.00
N SER A 182 9.76 -2.18 9.99
CA SER A 182 11.02 -2.79 9.54
C SER A 182 12.15 -2.80 10.57
N HIS A 183 12.25 -1.75 11.43
CA HIS A 183 13.38 -1.62 12.35
C HIS A 183 13.28 -2.52 13.59
N ASP A 184 12.08 -2.81 14.08
CA ASP A 184 11.87 -3.59 15.30
C ASP A 184 10.95 -4.80 15.17
N GLY A 185 10.29 -4.96 13.99
CA GLY A 185 9.45 -6.12 13.68
C GLY A 185 8.05 -6.06 14.31
N VAL A 186 7.64 -4.93 14.87
CA VAL A 186 6.27 -4.74 15.36
C VAL A 186 5.28 -4.89 14.22
N VAL A 187 4.22 -5.66 14.45
CA VAL A 187 3.23 -6.02 13.43
C VAL A 187 1.92 -5.28 13.70
N ALA A 188 1.39 -4.62 12.69
CA ALA A 188 0.03 -4.11 12.68
C ALA A 188 -0.85 -5.04 11.84
N ALA A 189 -1.90 -5.61 12.44
CA ALA A 189 -2.85 -6.48 11.76
C ALA A 189 -4.27 -5.93 11.92
N SER A 190 -4.89 -5.51 10.82
CA SER A 190 -6.26 -5.02 10.83
C SER A 190 -7.27 -6.17 10.80
N THR A 191 -8.33 -6.02 11.56
CA THR A 191 -9.40 -7.02 11.67
C THR A 191 -10.77 -6.39 11.42
N VAL A 192 -11.66 -7.13 10.79
CA VAL A 192 -13.04 -6.66 10.54
C VAL A 192 -13.76 -6.42 11.86
N GLY A 193 -14.19 -5.18 12.08
CA GLY A 193 -15.01 -4.80 13.24
C GLY A 193 -14.27 -4.74 14.59
N SER A 194 -12.97 -5.06 14.64
CA SER A 194 -12.22 -5.10 15.91
C SER A 194 -10.98 -4.19 15.91
N GLY A 195 -10.78 -3.39 14.86
CA GLY A 195 -9.67 -2.43 14.76
C GLY A 195 -8.36 -3.08 14.33
N ILE A 196 -7.25 -2.51 14.78
CA ILE A 196 -5.90 -2.92 14.44
C ILE A 196 -5.22 -3.48 15.69
N ALA A 197 -4.86 -4.75 15.66
CA ALA A 197 -3.99 -5.35 16.68
C ALA A 197 -2.54 -4.94 16.40
N ILE A 198 -1.86 -4.46 17.41
CA ILE A 198 -0.42 -4.17 17.39
C ILE A 198 0.26 -5.27 18.20
N LEU A 199 1.15 -6.01 17.54
CA LEU A 199 1.81 -7.16 18.13
C LEU A 199 3.32 -6.95 18.13
N ASP A 200 3.99 -7.56 19.09
CA ASP A 200 5.44 -7.68 19.08
C ASP A 200 5.91 -8.68 17.98
N PRO A 201 7.23 -8.79 17.72
CA PRO A 201 7.74 -9.70 16.70
C PRO A 201 7.47 -11.18 16.99
N ASP A 202 7.15 -11.56 18.21
CA ASP A 202 6.81 -12.92 18.63
C ASP A 202 5.31 -13.20 18.54
N GLY A 203 4.50 -12.17 18.22
CA GLY A 203 3.06 -12.27 18.02
C GLY A 203 2.22 -12.02 19.27
N THR A 204 2.80 -11.48 20.34
CA THR A 204 2.06 -11.06 21.53
C THR A 204 1.39 -9.72 21.28
N GLU A 205 0.08 -9.60 21.53
CA GLU A 205 -0.63 -8.32 21.36
C GLU A 205 -0.19 -7.31 22.42
N ILE A 206 0.42 -6.20 21.98
CA ILE A 206 0.84 -5.08 22.81
C ILE A 206 -0.35 -4.19 23.12
N THR A 207 -1.12 -3.85 22.11
CA THR A 207 -2.29 -2.97 22.20
C THR A 207 -3.21 -3.15 20.98
N ARG A 208 -4.38 -2.51 21.05
CA ARG A 208 -5.33 -2.47 19.93
C ARG A 208 -5.84 -1.06 19.73
N VAL A 209 -5.66 -0.57 18.50
CA VAL A 209 -6.01 0.81 18.11
C VAL A 209 -7.14 0.81 17.08
N ALA A 210 -7.67 2.00 16.77
CA ALA A 210 -8.72 2.20 15.77
C ALA A 210 -9.89 1.23 15.97
N LYS A 211 -10.40 1.08 17.19
CA LYS A 211 -11.61 0.27 17.47
C LYS A 211 -12.76 0.82 16.63
N SER A 212 -12.87 0.33 15.40
CA SER A 212 -13.81 0.78 14.38
C SER A 212 -14.84 -0.31 14.13
N THR A 213 -16.06 0.09 13.83
CA THR A 213 -17.11 -0.80 13.33
C THR A 213 -16.97 -1.10 11.84
N GLY A 214 -16.04 -0.45 11.15
CA GLY A 214 -15.80 -0.58 9.71
C GLY A 214 -14.70 -1.57 9.33
N VAL A 215 -14.53 -1.75 8.03
CA VAL A 215 -13.43 -2.55 7.46
C VAL A 215 -12.23 -1.64 7.23
N ILE A 216 -11.09 -2.01 7.78
CA ILE A 216 -9.81 -1.40 7.48
C ILE A 216 -9.17 -2.25 6.38
N GLY A 217 -9.11 -1.71 5.16
CA GLY A 217 -8.68 -2.46 3.97
C GLY A 217 -7.16 -2.50 3.80
N SER A 218 -6.45 -1.53 4.38
CA SER A 218 -5.00 -1.40 4.23
C SER A 218 -4.37 -0.73 5.44
N VAL A 219 -3.18 -1.18 5.81
CA VAL A 219 -2.32 -0.56 6.83
C VAL A 219 -0.88 -0.50 6.30
N THR A 220 -0.15 0.54 6.67
CA THR A 220 1.27 0.67 6.37
C THR A 220 1.97 1.52 7.42
N TRP A 221 3.25 1.25 7.67
CA TRP A 221 4.09 2.05 8.55
C TRP A 221 4.81 3.14 7.78
N ALA A 222 5.05 4.27 8.42
CA ALA A 222 6.07 5.20 7.96
C ALA A 222 7.44 4.52 7.97
N ALA A 223 8.32 4.89 7.05
CA ALA A 223 9.63 4.27 6.91
C ALA A 223 10.50 4.37 8.18
N ASP A 224 10.36 5.50 8.93
CA ASP A 224 11.01 5.72 10.22
C ASP A 224 10.27 5.05 11.39
N GLY A 225 9.11 4.43 11.14
CA GLY A 225 8.28 3.76 12.13
C GLY A 225 7.53 4.69 13.09
N SER A 226 7.55 6.01 12.90
CA SER A 226 6.92 6.99 13.80
C SER A 226 5.40 7.03 13.69
N PHE A 227 4.84 6.62 12.55
CA PHE A 227 3.40 6.64 12.28
C PHE A 227 2.92 5.31 11.70
N LEU A 228 1.66 4.99 12.00
CA LEU A 228 0.87 3.97 11.32
C LEU A 228 -0.21 4.68 10.50
N LEU A 229 -0.28 4.37 9.21
CA LEU A 229 -1.36 4.80 8.33
C LEU A 229 -2.34 3.64 8.14
N ALA A 230 -3.61 3.89 8.38
CA ALA A 230 -4.67 2.90 8.21
C ALA A 230 -5.82 3.48 7.39
N SER A 231 -6.32 2.73 6.41
CA SER A 231 -7.51 3.12 5.67
C SER A 231 -8.77 2.93 6.50
N SER A 232 -9.79 3.71 6.19
CA SER A 232 -11.13 3.61 6.74
C SER A 232 -12.17 3.80 5.63
N PRO A 233 -13.46 3.49 5.83
CA PRO A 233 -14.48 3.71 4.81
C PRO A 233 -14.66 5.16 4.35
N SER A 234 -14.18 6.13 5.13
CA SER A 234 -14.25 7.58 4.81
C SER A 234 -12.93 8.18 4.34
N GLY A 235 -11.86 7.40 4.28
CA GLY A 235 -10.52 7.89 3.94
C GLY A 235 -9.41 7.11 4.62
N ALA A 236 -8.44 7.77 5.20
CA ALA A 236 -7.38 7.15 5.98
C ALA A 236 -7.05 7.97 7.23
N THR A 237 -6.53 7.31 8.25
CA THR A 237 -6.09 7.94 9.49
C THR A 237 -4.62 7.65 9.73
N VAL A 238 -3.88 8.69 10.11
CA VAL A 238 -2.48 8.61 10.55
C VAL A 238 -2.48 8.59 12.07
N TRP A 239 -1.81 7.58 12.64
CA TRP A 239 -1.69 7.35 14.08
C TRP A 239 -0.26 7.56 14.52
N ALA A 240 -0.03 8.39 15.53
CA ALA A 240 1.28 8.44 16.17
C ALA A 240 1.52 7.15 16.95
N VAL A 241 2.74 6.60 16.84
CA VAL A 241 3.12 5.39 17.59
C VAL A 241 3.26 5.69 19.06
N GLU A 242 3.76 6.88 19.41
CA GLU A 242 3.79 7.36 20.77
C GLU A 242 2.36 7.69 21.25
N GLY A 243 1.87 6.90 22.19
CA GLY A 243 0.52 7.05 22.77
C GLY A 243 -0.65 6.50 21.91
N TRP A 244 -0.41 6.09 20.68
CA TRP A 244 -1.43 5.55 19.77
C TRP A 244 -2.64 6.48 19.55
N GLU A 245 -2.36 7.77 19.41
CA GLU A 245 -3.39 8.78 19.15
C GLU A 245 -3.51 9.09 17.65
N PRO A 246 -4.73 9.30 17.13
CA PRO A 246 -4.92 9.75 15.77
C PRO A 246 -4.43 11.20 15.63
N VAL A 247 -3.46 11.43 14.76
CA VAL A 247 -2.87 12.76 14.55
C VAL A 247 -3.41 13.45 13.32
N ARG A 248 -3.97 12.69 12.36
CA ARG A 248 -4.53 13.26 11.13
C ARG A 248 -5.52 12.30 10.47
N SER A 249 -6.55 12.86 9.84
CA SER A 249 -7.46 12.14 8.96
C SER A 249 -7.38 12.70 7.54
N LEU A 250 -7.34 11.81 6.56
CA LEU A 250 -7.36 12.10 5.13
C LEU A 250 -8.75 11.70 4.63
N GLU A 251 -9.60 12.67 4.37
CA GLU A 251 -10.99 12.40 3.97
C GLU A 251 -11.12 12.27 2.45
N THR A 252 -11.81 11.22 2.00
CA THR A 252 -12.09 10.96 0.58
C THR A 252 -13.58 10.96 0.24
N GLY A 253 -14.43 11.11 1.28
CA GLY A 253 -15.90 11.15 1.14
C GLY A 253 -16.56 9.79 1.33
N SER A 254 -16.22 8.80 0.56
CA SER A 254 -16.75 7.43 0.69
C SER A 254 -15.86 6.43 -0.05
N GLY A 255 -15.88 5.19 0.35
CA GLY A 255 -15.20 4.11 -0.32
C GLY A 255 -15.15 2.85 0.55
N SER A 256 -14.96 1.70 -0.07
CA SER A 256 -14.77 0.43 0.63
C SER A 256 -13.39 -0.13 0.29
N MET A 257 -12.67 -0.63 1.29
CA MET A 257 -11.36 -1.28 1.14
C MET A 257 -10.32 -0.39 0.42
N LEU A 258 -10.13 0.83 0.93
CA LEU A 258 -9.22 1.80 0.32
C LEU A 258 -7.76 1.33 0.44
N PRO A 259 -7.02 1.15 -0.67
CA PRO A 259 -5.58 0.90 -0.59
C PRO A 259 -4.85 2.18 -0.20
N VAL A 260 -3.85 2.05 0.66
CA VAL A 260 -2.95 3.14 1.03
C VAL A 260 -1.51 2.71 0.81
N ALA A 261 -0.67 3.66 0.41
CA ALA A 261 0.77 3.50 0.34
C ALA A 261 1.46 4.76 0.85
N MET A 262 2.63 4.59 1.44
CA MET A 262 3.50 5.68 1.85
C MET A 262 4.78 5.65 1.03
N SER A 263 5.29 6.82 0.63
CA SER A 263 6.56 6.91 -0.07
C SER A 263 7.72 6.44 0.83
N PRO A 264 8.81 5.92 0.26
CA PRO A 264 9.93 5.39 1.04
C PRO A 264 10.60 6.43 1.96
N ASP A 265 10.53 7.71 1.60
CA ASP A 265 11.04 8.83 2.41
C ASP A 265 10.04 9.32 3.47
N GLY A 266 8.83 8.72 3.51
CA GLY A 266 7.76 9.10 4.43
C GLY A 266 7.09 10.44 4.14
N SER A 267 7.46 11.13 3.06
CA SER A 267 6.98 12.48 2.76
C SER A 267 5.62 12.54 2.07
N ARG A 268 5.16 11.41 1.49
CA ARG A 268 3.94 11.37 0.67
C ARG A 268 3.09 10.14 0.97
N ILE A 269 1.78 10.32 0.85
CA ILE A 269 0.78 9.26 1.00
C ILE A 269 -0.02 9.17 -0.30
N ALA A 270 -0.11 7.97 -0.86
CA ALA A 270 -1.06 7.66 -1.94
C ALA A 270 -2.27 6.93 -1.37
N LEU A 271 -3.46 7.33 -1.77
CA LEU A 271 -4.73 6.74 -1.36
C LEU A 271 -5.61 6.51 -2.59
N GLY A 272 -6.17 5.31 -2.72
CA GLY A 272 -7.15 4.96 -3.74
C GLY A 272 -8.56 4.91 -3.15
N TRP A 273 -9.55 5.50 -3.84
CA TRP A 273 -10.95 5.39 -3.46
C TRP A 273 -11.83 5.44 -4.71
N ASP A 274 -12.89 4.67 -4.71
CA ASP A 274 -13.82 4.56 -5.82
C ASP A 274 -13.13 4.51 -7.21
N HIS A 275 -13.14 5.60 -7.94
CA HIS A 275 -12.56 5.79 -9.26
C HIS A 275 -11.38 6.80 -9.26
N HIS A 276 -10.71 6.97 -8.13
CA HIS A 276 -9.71 8.00 -7.93
C HIS A 276 -8.41 7.45 -7.33
N VAL A 277 -7.33 8.13 -7.62
CA VAL A 277 -6.05 8.02 -6.87
C VAL A 277 -5.62 9.42 -6.50
N GLY A 278 -5.37 9.66 -5.23
CA GLY A 278 -4.86 10.92 -4.72
C GLY A 278 -3.49 10.78 -4.11
N LEU A 279 -2.77 11.89 -4.09
CA LEU A 279 -1.46 12.04 -3.49
C LEU A 279 -1.49 13.17 -2.48
N TRP A 280 -1.11 12.89 -1.25
CA TRP A 280 -1.02 13.85 -0.14
C TRP A 280 0.44 14.04 0.27
N PRO A 281 0.87 15.28 0.57
CA PRO A 281 2.00 15.47 1.47
C PRO A 281 1.69 14.80 2.81
N ALA A 282 2.67 14.13 3.42
CA ALA A 282 2.43 13.37 4.65
C ALA A 282 2.05 14.26 5.85
N ASP A 283 2.32 15.56 5.78
CA ASP A 283 1.99 16.57 6.78
C ASP A 283 0.71 17.37 6.48
N GLU A 284 0.01 17.10 5.36
CA GLU A 284 -1.22 17.79 4.96
C GLU A 284 -2.45 16.86 5.00
N ALA A 285 -3.63 17.45 5.27
CA ALA A 285 -4.91 16.72 5.24
C ALA A 285 -5.62 16.83 3.88
N VAL A 286 -5.11 17.67 2.96
CA VAL A 286 -5.70 17.93 1.64
C VAL A 286 -4.79 17.34 0.56
N PRO A 287 -5.34 16.65 -0.46
CA PRO A 287 -4.52 16.09 -1.52
C PRO A 287 -3.81 17.19 -2.32
N ALA A 288 -2.56 16.93 -2.67
CA ALA A 288 -1.79 17.80 -3.57
C ALA A 288 -2.19 17.56 -5.03
N ALA A 289 -2.47 16.29 -5.36
CA ALA A 289 -2.92 15.88 -6.69
C ALA A 289 -3.99 14.78 -6.58
N THR A 290 -4.90 14.75 -7.56
CA THR A 290 -5.92 13.71 -7.69
C THR A 290 -6.07 13.32 -9.16
N VAL A 291 -6.01 12.03 -9.43
CA VAL A 291 -6.41 11.43 -10.71
C VAL A 291 -7.84 10.97 -10.58
N GLU A 292 -8.71 11.48 -11.43
CA GLU A 292 -10.15 11.18 -11.43
C GLU A 292 -10.54 10.31 -12.63
N GLY A 293 -11.71 9.70 -12.55
CA GLY A 293 -12.35 9.04 -13.69
C GLY A 293 -11.71 7.71 -14.09
N LEU A 294 -11.06 7.01 -13.17
CA LEU A 294 -10.62 5.64 -13.42
C LEU A 294 -11.86 4.77 -13.74
N PRO A 295 -11.76 3.84 -14.69
CA PRO A 295 -12.93 3.05 -15.15
C PRO A 295 -13.52 2.17 -14.04
N LYS A 296 -12.72 1.76 -13.06
CA LYS A 296 -13.12 0.92 -11.91
C LYS A 296 -12.25 1.21 -10.70
N GLY A 297 -12.71 0.74 -9.53
CA GLY A 297 -12.05 0.94 -8.24
C GLY A 297 -10.63 0.38 -8.18
N VAL A 298 -9.82 0.98 -7.32
CA VAL A 298 -8.42 0.63 -7.06
C VAL A 298 -8.37 -0.37 -5.89
N TYR A 299 -7.61 -1.45 -6.06
CA TYR A 299 -7.45 -2.49 -5.03
C TYR A 299 -6.07 -2.50 -4.37
N GLY A 300 -5.05 -2.03 -5.07
CA GLY A 300 -3.69 -1.97 -4.56
C GLY A 300 -2.97 -0.71 -5.03
N LEU A 301 -2.11 -0.18 -4.16
CA LEU A 301 -1.22 0.93 -4.45
C LEU A 301 0.18 0.60 -3.94
N SER A 302 1.20 1.02 -4.67
CA SER A 302 2.59 0.98 -4.22
C SER A 302 3.39 2.16 -4.78
N PHE A 303 4.37 2.63 -4.02
CA PHE A 303 5.42 3.49 -4.54
C PHE A 303 6.60 2.65 -5.04
N SER A 304 7.33 3.17 -6.02
CA SER A 304 8.69 2.71 -6.33
C SER A 304 9.63 2.98 -5.15
N HIS A 305 10.73 2.24 -5.06
CA HIS A 305 11.69 2.38 -3.96
C HIS A 305 12.44 3.73 -3.99
N ASP A 306 12.54 4.35 -5.16
CA ASP A 306 13.06 5.72 -5.30
C ASP A 306 12.00 6.82 -5.05
N GLY A 307 10.74 6.44 -4.81
CA GLY A 307 9.61 7.33 -4.54
C GLY A 307 9.10 8.13 -5.74
N ARG A 308 9.61 7.87 -6.95
CA ARG A 308 9.28 8.65 -8.16
C ARG A 308 8.08 8.15 -8.93
N LEU A 309 7.63 6.92 -8.67
CA LEU A 309 6.47 6.33 -9.33
C LEU A 309 5.44 5.85 -8.31
N VAL A 310 4.17 5.90 -8.72
CA VAL A 310 3.06 5.24 -8.05
C VAL A 310 2.43 4.26 -9.02
N ALA A 311 2.23 3.02 -8.57
CA ALA A 311 1.49 1.99 -9.29
C ALA A 311 0.12 1.77 -8.63
N ALA A 312 -0.93 1.65 -9.44
CA ALA A 312 -2.25 1.24 -9.00
C ALA A 312 -2.70 -0.04 -9.71
N ALA A 313 -3.11 -1.02 -8.93
CA ALA A 313 -3.80 -2.22 -9.38
C ALA A 313 -5.32 -2.01 -9.29
N ALA A 314 -6.06 -2.26 -10.37
CA ALA A 314 -7.46 -1.90 -10.45
C ALA A 314 -8.39 -3.07 -10.79
N ALA A 315 -9.67 -2.88 -10.47
CA ALA A 315 -10.74 -3.85 -10.70
C ALA A 315 -11.04 -4.14 -12.17
N ASP A 316 -10.50 -3.35 -13.10
CA ASP A 316 -10.57 -3.61 -14.54
C ASP A 316 -9.45 -4.53 -15.06
N GLY A 317 -8.60 -5.04 -14.15
CA GLY A 317 -7.47 -5.91 -14.49
C GLY A 317 -6.24 -5.17 -14.98
N ARG A 318 -6.23 -3.83 -14.91
CA ARG A 318 -5.13 -3.00 -15.38
C ARG A 318 -4.23 -2.58 -14.22
N VAL A 319 -2.99 -2.36 -14.57
CA VAL A 319 -2.01 -1.60 -13.78
C VAL A 319 -1.84 -0.25 -14.45
N ARG A 320 -1.79 0.80 -13.66
CA ARG A 320 -1.53 2.17 -14.08
C ARG A 320 -0.37 2.74 -13.30
N LEU A 321 0.46 3.51 -13.98
CA LEU A 321 1.67 4.12 -13.43
C LEU A 321 1.62 5.63 -13.61
N TRP A 322 2.03 6.35 -12.58
CA TRP A 322 2.21 7.80 -12.60
C TRP A 322 3.59 8.17 -12.08
N ALA A 323 4.23 9.11 -12.75
CA ALA A 323 5.38 9.80 -12.17
C ALA A 323 4.90 10.79 -11.12
N VAL A 324 5.64 10.81 -10.02
CA VAL A 324 5.47 11.73 -8.89
C VAL A 324 6.53 12.82 -9.03
N THR A 325 6.11 14.03 -9.31
CA THR A 325 7.01 15.18 -9.53
C THR A 325 6.73 16.29 -8.55
#